data_df820e817f0b1d4b17e991e5b012f780
#
_entry.id   df820e817f0b1d4b17e991e5b012f780
#
_cell.length_a   1.000
_cell.length_b   1.000
_cell.length_c   1.000
_cell.angle_alpha   90.00
_cell.angle_beta   90.00
_cell.angle_gamma   90.00
#
_symmetry.space_group_name_H-M   'P 1'
#
loop_
_entity.id
_entity.type
_entity.pdbx_description
1 polymer ?
#
loop_
_entity_poly.entity_id
_entity_poly.type
_entity_poly.pdbx_seq_one_letter_code
_entity_poly.pdbx_strand_id
1 'polypeptide(L)'
;MKTKQTLTVIIATLALTACGVQKMSQTEKLVRQTQIAQETDSLVKSRRFGVEVSAVFPQGASMRHLNYDYGIQVHGDTLRSYLPYFGRAYEVPYGGGKGLDFSEPMKRWTLTEMKKGEQQ
;
A
#
# COMPACT_ATOMS: atom_id res chain seq x y z
N MET A 1 15.71 55.31 -23.79
CA MET A 1 16.47 54.05 -24.02
C MET A 1 16.67 53.19 -22.77
N LYS A 2 16.78 53.77 -21.60
CA LYS A 2 17.01 53.01 -20.33
C LYS A 2 15.82 52.17 -19.86
N THR A 3 14.60 52.63 -20.09
CA THR A 3 13.35 51.89 -19.70
C THR A 3 13.08 50.63 -20.47
N LYS A 4 13.50 50.54 -21.72
CA LYS A 4 13.33 49.31 -22.52
C LYS A 4 14.32 48.21 -22.12
N GLN A 5 15.54 48.59 -21.69
CA GLN A 5 16.52 47.63 -21.20
C GLN A 5 16.14 47.04 -19.84
N THR A 6 15.56 47.84 -18.94
CA THR A 6 15.08 47.33 -17.66
C THR A 6 13.90 46.40 -17.78
N LEU A 7 13.00 46.64 -18.77
CA LEU A 7 11.86 45.79 -19.02
C LEU A 7 12.28 44.39 -19.57
N THR A 8 13.30 44.37 -20.46
CA THR A 8 13.82 43.09 -20.99
C THR A 8 14.53 42.25 -19.91
N VAL A 9 15.22 42.87 -18.95
CA VAL A 9 15.88 42.16 -17.85
C VAL A 9 14.84 41.55 -16.89
N ILE A 10 13.73 42.23 -16.62
CA ILE A 10 12.66 41.75 -15.76
C ILE A 10 11.94 40.53 -16.39
N ILE A 11 11.72 40.55 -17.70
CA ILE A 11 11.08 39.43 -18.42
C ILE A 11 12.02 38.21 -18.46
N ALA A 12 13.32 38.41 -18.60
CA ALA A 12 14.29 37.31 -18.57
C ALA A 12 14.43 36.63 -17.20
N THR A 13 14.24 37.36 -16.12
CA THR A 13 14.29 36.79 -14.74
C THR A 13 13.03 36.01 -14.37
N LEU A 14 11.87 36.31 -14.96
CA LEU A 14 10.62 35.57 -14.70
C LEU A 14 10.59 34.19 -15.41
N ALA A 15 11.38 34.00 -16.45
CA ALA A 15 11.41 32.75 -17.20
C ALA A 15 12.19 31.60 -16.51
N LEU A 16 12.95 31.91 -15.44
CA LEU A 16 13.78 30.94 -14.71
C LEU A 16 13.07 30.24 -13.54
N THR A 17 11.82 30.59 -13.24
CA THR A 17 11.01 29.93 -12.21
C THR A 17 10.04 28.89 -12.75
N ALA A 18 10.30 28.31 -13.93
CA ALA A 18 9.64 27.10 -14.35
C ALA A 18 10.15 25.96 -13.45
N CYS A 19 9.47 25.73 -12.33
CA CYS A 19 9.63 24.56 -11.49
C CYS A 19 9.43 23.32 -12.39
N GLY A 20 10.55 22.77 -12.85
CA GLY A 20 10.56 21.47 -13.48
C GLY A 20 10.05 20.47 -12.45
N VAL A 21 8.88 19.90 -12.71
CA VAL A 21 8.46 18.65 -12.07
C VAL A 21 9.57 17.67 -12.43
N GLN A 22 10.51 17.46 -11.51
CA GLN A 22 11.58 16.49 -11.67
C GLN A 22 10.92 15.12 -11.77
N LYS A 23 10.79 14.61 -13.00
CA LYS A 23 10.53 13.18 -13.19
C LYS A 23 11.64 12.43 -12.47
N MET A 24 11.29 11.72 -11.42
CA MET A 24 12.23 10.86 -10.69
C MET A 24 13.06 10.06 -11.70
N SER A 25 14.37 10.17 -11.58
CA SER A 25 15.31 9.42 -12.41
C SER A 25 15.01 7.91 -12.30
N GLN A 26 15.24 7.16 -13.37
CA GLN A 26 15.13 5.69 -13.36
C GLN A 26 15.95 5.08 -12.22
N THR A 27 17.12 5.64 -11.95
CA THR A 27 18.01 5.22 -10.87
C THR A 27 17.41 5.44 -9.48
N GLU A 28 16.77 6.59 -9.24
CA GLU A 28 16.08 6.88 -7.96
C GLU A 28 14.91 5.93 -7.72
N LYS A 29 14.17 5.60 -8.78
CA LYS A 29 13.07 4.62 -8.69
C LYS A 29 13.59 3.24 -8.31
N LEU A 30 14.69 2.79 -8.90
CA LEU A 30 15.31 1.50 -8.59
C LEU A 30 15.83 1.46 -7.15
N VAL A 31 16.52 2.50 -6.69
CA VAL A 31 17.01 2.61 -5.32
C VAL A 31 15.85 2.56 -4.33
N ARG A 32 14.79 3.34 -4.57
CA ARG A 32 13.62 3.35 -3.71
C ARG A 32 12.89 2.00 -3.68
N GLN A 33 12.75 1.33 -4.82
CA GLN A 33 12.17 -0.01 -4.88
C GLN A 33 13.00 -1.03 -4.08
N THR A 34 14.32 -0.95 -4.17
CA THR A 34 15.21 -1.83 -3.40
C THR A 34 15.09 -1.58 -1.89
N GLN A 35 15.02 -0.33 -1.47
CA GLN A 35 14.82 0.02 -0.06
C GLN A 35 13.49 -0.50 0.48
N ILE A 36 12.38 -0.26 -0.25
CA ILE A 36 11.05 -0.76 0.14
C ILE A 36 11.05 -2.28 0.23
N ALA A 37 11.71 -2.96 -0.72
CA ALA A 37 11.79 -4.42 -0.70
C ALA A 37 12.56 -4.94 0.53
N GLN A 38 13.68 -4.30 0.90
CA GLN A 38 14.46 -4.65 2.08
C GLN A 38 13.70 -4.39 3.39
N GLU A 39 13.03 -3.25 3.50
CA GLU A 39 12.21 -2.91 4.66
C GLU A 39 11.06 -3.92 4.82
N THR A 40 10.36 -4.22 3.73
CA THR A 40 9.26 -5.20 3.73
C THR A 40 9.76 -6.58 4.14
N ASP A 41 10.88 -7.04 3.60
CA ASP A 41 11.49 -8.33 3.94
C ASP A 41 11.84 -8.40 5.44
N SER A 42 12.43 -7.35 5.99
CA SER A 42 12.76 -7.27 7.40
C SER A 42 11.52 -7.29 8.30
N LEU A 43 10.45 -6.58 7.94
CA LEU A 43 9.18 -6.58 8.66
C LEU A 43 8.51 -7.96 8.65
N VAL A 44 8.48 -8.62 7.50
CA VAL A 44 7.91 -9.96 7.36
C VAL A 44 8.71 -10.99 8.17
N LYS A 45 10.05 -10.93 8.12
CA LYS A 45 10.94 -11.81 8.91
C LYS A 45 10.82 -11.57 10.41
N SER A 46 10.60 -10.34 10.84
CA SER A 46 10.39 -10.00 12.27
C SER A 46 9.03 -10.44 12.80
N ARG A 47 8.10 -10.87 11.95
CA ARG A 47 6.70 -11.18 12.28
C ARG A 47 5.97 -10.05 13.02
N ARG A 48 6.25 -8.80 12.63
CA ARG A 48 5.63 -7.60 13.18
C ARG A 48 5.28 -6.66 12.05
N PHE A 49 4.12 -6.89 11.46
CA PHE A 49 3.64 -6.05 10.36
C PHE A 49 2.12 -6.01 10.32
N GLY A 50 1.60 -5.00 9.65
CA GLY A 50 0.19 -4.85 9.33
C GLY A 50 0.00 -4.71 7.83
N VAL A 51 -1.06 -5.32 7.34
CA VAL A 51 -1.55 -5.17 5.96
C VAL A 51 -2.88 -4.46 6.02
N GLU A 52 -2.95 -3.26 5.48
CA GLU A 52 -4.18 -2.50 5.35
C GLU A 52 -4.90 -2.89 4.06
N VAL A 53 -6.23 -3.07 4.14
CA VAL A 53 -7.07 -3.47 3.02
C VAL A 53 -8.00 -2.33 2.67
N SER A 54 -7.77 -1.68 1.54
CA SER A 54 -8.52 -0.52 1.08
C SER A 54 -9.61 -0.83 0.06
N ALA A 55 -9.59 -2.02 -0.54
CA ALA A 55 -10.58 -2.42 -1.54
C ALA A 55 -10.84 -3.92 -1.53
N VAL A 56 -12.02 -4.32 -1.95
CA VAL A 56 -12.44 -5.71 -2.11
C VAL A 56 -13.01 -5.93 -3.51
N PHE A 57 -12.73 -7.10 -4.06
CA PHE A 57 -13.25 -7.57 -5.35
C PHE A 57 -14.12 -8.81 -5.13
N PRO A 58 -15.43 -8.65 -4.84
CA PRO A 58 -16.30 -9.79 -4.65
C PRO A 58 -16.50 -10.55 -5.98
N GLN A 59 -16.61 -11.87 -5.94
CA GLN A 59 -16.93 -12.65 -7.13
C GLN A 59 -18.32 -12.26 -7.68
N GLY A 60 -18.38 -11.87 -8.96
CA GLY A 60 -19.63 -11.48 -9.63
C GLY A 60 -20.13 -10.09 -9.28
N ALA A 61 -19.34 -9.26 -8.62
CA ALA A 61 -19.70 -7.88 -8.30
C ALA A 61 -18.55 -6.91 -8.58
N SER A 62 -18.87 -5.62 -8.69
CA SER A 62 -17.87 -4.58 -8.90
C SER A 62 -16.99 -4.37 -7.66
N MET A 63 -15.76 -3.88 -7.88
CA MET A 63 -14.87 -3.44 -6.83
C MET A 63 -15.56 -2.46 -5.89
N ARG A 64 -15.33 -2.61 -4.59
CA ARG A 64 -15.79 -1.69 -3.56
C ARG A 64 -14.61 -1.19 -2.74
N HIS A 65 -14.53 0.12 -2.56
CA HIS A 65 -13.62 0.72 -1.60
C HIS A 65 -14.14 0.51 -0.18
N LEU A 66 -13.22 0.23 0.72
CA LEU A 66 -13.50 0.06 2.14
C LEU A 66 -13.16 1.36 2.87
N ASN A 67 -14.10 1.86 3.69
CA ASN A 67 -13.95 3.14 4.39
C ASN A 67 -13.52 2.98 5.85
N TYR A 68 -13.12 1.77 6.25
CA TYR A 68 -12.73 1.44 7.61
C TYR A 68 -11.32 0.86 7.63
N ASP A 69 -10.69 0.86 8.78
CA ASP A 69 -9.34 0.32 9.03
C ASP A 69 -9.32 -1.22 8.96
N TYR A 70 -9.79 -1.75 7.83
CA TYR A 70 -9.75 -3.18 7.60
C TYR A 70 -8.32 -3.65 7.33
N GLY A 71 -7.95 -4.76 7.93
CA GLY A 71 -6.60 -5.26 7.77
C GLY A 71 -6.30 -6.54 8.51
N ILE A 72 -5.07 -6.96 8.34
CA ILE A 72 -4.47 -8.10 9.03
C ILE A 72 -3.23 -7.59 9.76
N GLN A 73 -3.09 -7.97 11.03
CA GLN A 73 -1.92 -7.65 11.84
C GLN A 73 -1.25 -8.93 12.32
N VAL A 74 0.05 -9.00 12.15
CA VAL A 74 0.89 -10.08 12.65
C VAL A 74 1.77 -9.54 13.77
N HIS A 75 1.66 -10.13 14.94
CA HIS A 75 2.45 -9.81 16.11
C HIS A 75 3.07 -11.08 16.70
N GLY A 76 4.32 -11.37 16.33
CA GLY A 76 4.99 -12.58 16.72
C GLY A 76 4.24 -13.83 16.23
N ASP A 77 3.64 -14.58 17.12
CA ASP A 77 2.86 -15.77 16.80
C ASP A 77 1.34 -15.53 16.78
N THR A 78 0.90 -14.29 16.92
CA THR A 78 -0.54 -13.95 16.91
C THR A 78 -0.92 -13.29 15.61
N LEU A 79 -1.99 -13.79 14.99
CA LEU A 79 -2.65 -13.22 13.83
C LEU A 79 -3.96 -12.56 14.27
N ARG A 80 -4.07 -11.27 14.03
CA ARG A 80 -5.32 -10.53 14.19
C ARG A 80 -5.85 -10.18 12.80
N SER A 81 -7.07 -10.58 12.52
CA SER A 81 -7.79 -10.24 11.29
C SER A 81 -8.99 -9.38 11.63
N TYR A 82 -9.16 -8.29 10.90
CA TYR A 82 -10.35 -7.45 10.89
C TYR A 82 -10.71 -7.18 9.45
N LEU A 83 -11.46 -8.11 8.85
CA LEU A 83 -11.86 -8.02 7.44
C LEU A 83 -13.36 -8.16 7.29
N PRO A 84 -13.98 -7.40 6.37
CA PRO A 84 -15.40 -7.55 6.08
C PRO A 84 -15.62 -8.86 5.31
N TYR A 85 -16.74 -9.50 5.60
CA TYR A 85 -17.15 -10.70 4.85
C TYR A 85 -18.10 -10.30 3.70
N PHE A 86 -17.70 -10.68 2.49
CA PHE A 86 -18.51 -10.52 1.28
C PHE A 86 -18.76 -11.90 0.66
N GLY A 87 -19.78 -12.60 1.13
CA GLY A 87 -20.12 -13.93 0.65
C GLY A 87 -21.54 -14.33 1.03
N ARG A 88 -21.95 -15.56 0.62
CA ARG A 88 -23.20 -16.16 1.05
C ARG A 88 -22.91 -16.99 2.30
N ALA A 89 -23.56 -16.64 3.40
CA ALA A 89 -23.58 -17.49 4.58
C ALA A 89 -24.77 -18.45 4.46
N TYR A 90 -24.50 -19.76 4.48
CA TYR A 90 -25.55 -20.79 4.49
C TYR A 90 -26.17 -20.95 5.88
N GLU A 91 -25.37 -20.69 6.92
CA GLU A 91 -25.82 -20.64 8.30
C GLU A 91 -25.31 -19.34 8.94
N VAL A 92 -26.21 -18.52 9.42
CA VAL A 92 -25.89 -17.30 10.15
C VAL A 92 -26.07 -17.59 11.62
N PRO A 93 -25.02 -17.52 12.47
CA PRO A 93 -25.16 -17.67 13.90
C PRO A 93 -26.12 -16.65 14.46
N TYR A 94 -26.92 -17.03 15.45
CA TYR A 94 -27.84 -16.13 16.14
C TYR A 94 -27.06 -14.96 16.74
N GLY A 95 -27.34 -13.74 16.32
CA GLY A 95 -26.60 -12.54 16.72
C GLY A 95 -25.66 -11.93 15.69
N GLY A 96 -25.64 -12.48 14.47
CA GLY A 96 -24.77 -12.03 13.38
C GLY A 96 -23.34 -12.58 13.51
N GLY A 97 -22.77 -13.01 12.42
CA GLY A 97 -21.36 -13.43 12.39
C GLY A 97 -20.41 -12.25 12.46
N LYS A 98 -19.35 -12.34 13.25
CA LYS A 98 -18.27 -11.32 13.30
C LYS A 98 -17.45 -11.23 12.00
N GLY A 99 -17.86 -11.94 10.96
CA GLY A 99 -17.14 -12.00 9.71
C GLY A 99 -15.76 -12.65 9.89
N LEU A 100 -14.72 -11.97 9.42
CA LEU A 100 -13.32 -12.37 9.56
C LEU A 100 -12.63 -11.51 10.65
N ASP A 101 -13.35 -11.21 11.72
CA ASP A 101 -12.81 -10.53 12.91
C ASP A 101 -12.45 -11.56 13.97
N PHE A 102 -11.15 -11.84 14.09
CA PHE A 102 -10.61 -12.78 15.06
C PHE A 102 -9.17 -12.42 15.45
N SER A 103 -8.73 -12.94 16.57
CA SER A 103 -7.34 -12.86 17.03
C SER A 103 -6.94 -14.22 17.59
N GLU A 104 -6.07 -14.92 16.87
CA GLU A 104 -5.69 -16.29 17.23
C GLU A 104 -4.19 -16.52 17.03
N PRO A 105 -3.59 -17.47 17.79
CA PRO A 105 -2.22 -17.88 17.59
C PRO A 105 -2.07 -18.63 16.26
N MET A 106 -1.03 -18.29 15.52
CA MET A 106 -0.69 -18.96 14.26
C MET A 106 -0.12 -20.35 14.53
N LYS A 107 -0.75 -21.38 14.00
CA LYS A 107 -0.28 -22.77 14.13
C LYS A 107 0.93 -23.08 13.25
N ARG A 108 1.10 -22.33 12.14
CA ARG A 108 2.20 -22.52 11.21
C ARG A 108 2.51 -21.21 10.48
N TRP A 109 3.77 -20.92 10.37
CA TRP A 109 4.29 -19.82 9.55
C TRP A 109 5.31 -20.36 8.56
N THR A 110 5.13 -20.06 7.28
CA THR A 110 6.08 -20.45 6.23
C THR A 110 6.35 -19.23 5.37
N LEU A 111 7.62 -18.88 5.22
CA LEU A 111 8.07 -17.82 4.33
C LEU A 111 8.78 -18.47 3.15
N THR A 112 8.25 -18.27 1.95
CA THR A 112 8.82 -18.77 0.70
C THR A 112 9.28 -17.58 -0.13
N GLU A 113 10.56 -17.54 -0.47
CA GLU A 113 11.10 -16.54 -1.38
C GLU A 113 10.78 -16.94 -2.82
N MET A 114 9.98 -16.12 -3.51
CA MET A 114 9.72 -16.32 -4.93
C MET A 114 10.72 -15.53 -5.77
N LYS A 115 11.27 -16.16 -6.80
CA LYS A 115 12.08 -15.46 -7.80
C LYS A 115 11.20 -14.49 -8.58
N LYS A 116 11.75 -13.29 -8.85
CA LYS A 116 11.08 -12.23 -9.60
C LYS A 116 10.61 -12.76 -10.96
N GLY A 117 9.28 -12.95 -11.13
CA GLY A 117 8.66 -13.44 -12.36
C GLY A 117 7.74 -14.65 -12.21
N GLU A 118 7.68 -15.30 -11.06
CA GLU A 118 6.73 -16.36 -10.77
C GLU A 118 5.44 -15.77 -10.19
N GLN A 119 4.42 -15.64 -11.06
CA GLN A 119 3.04 -15.41 -10.62
C GLN A 119 2.36 -16.77 -10.49
N GLN A 120 1.87 -17.09 -9.32
CA GLN A 120 0.87 -18.14 -9.14
C GLN A 120 -0.53 -17.54 -9.18
#